data_b282979be539b04ed6062d7032c5a339
#
_entry.id   b282979be539b04ed6062d7032c5a339
#
_cell.length_a   1.000
_cell.length_b   1.000
_cell.length_c   1.000
_cell.angle_alpha   90.00
_cell.angle_beta   90.00
_cell.angle_gamma   90.00
#
_symmetry.space_group_name_H-M   'P 1'
#
loop_
_entity.id
_entity.type
_entity.pdbx_description
1 polymer ?
#
loop_
_entity_poly.entity_id
_entity_poly.type
_entity_poly.pdbx_seq_one_letter_code
_entity_poly.pdbx_strand_id
1 'polypeptide(L)'
;AQTFGLMDVDLADMQPDFYSGSAHKWPCGPKENGVLYINKNAQSKIWASIFSAYPGRVGVSKTFEGFGQRDEPAMIAFGEALTFQTKIGRAQIEKRSRELTQALMAGLKKIDGVKIWTSPDPSRSVAVLSFQPGNLDVRKLSLALYQKDRIGCATRGGQDRPGIRLSPHFYNTMADVDRTVAAMKKYMS
;
A
#
# COMPACT_ATOMS: atom_id res chain seq x y z
N ALA A 1 -7.73 0.70 2.29
CA ALA A 1 -7.16 1.12 1.00
C ALA A 1 -5.74 0.58 0.73
N GLN A 2 -5.03 0.09 1.75
CA GLN A 2 -3.66 -0.41 1.60
C GLN A 2 -3.56 -1.94 1.49
N THR A 3 -4.63 -2.67 1.76
CA THR A 3 -4.66 -4.14 1.68
C THR A 3 -4.98 -4.63 0.27
N PHE A 4 -5.73 -3.84 -0.50
CA PHE A 4 -6.11 -4.16 -1.87
C PHE A 4 -4.89 -4.27 -2.79
N GLY A 5 -4.74 -5.41 -3.45
CA GLY A 5 -3.59 -5.73 -4.29
C GLY A 5 -2.30 -6.09 -3.56
N LEU A 6 -2.32 -6.13 -2.22
CA LEU A 6 -1.19 -6.50 -1.37
C LEU A 6 -1.42 -7.78 -0.58
N MET A 7 -2.60 -7.93 -0.01
CA MET A 7 -2.97 -9.06 0.84
C MET A 7 -3.98 -9.94 0.12
N ASP A 8 -3.94 -11.22 0.42
CA ASP A 8 -4.95 -12.18 -0.04
C ASP A 8 -6.19 -12.06 0.86
N VAL A 9 -7.01 -11.05 0.55
CA VAL A 9 -8.22 -10.73 1.32
C VAL A 9 -9.41 -11.48 0.74
N ASP A 10 -10.12 -12.24 1.56
CA ASP A 10 -11.40 -12.85 1.24
C ASP A 10 -12.54 -12.04 1.89
N LEU A 11 -13.30 -11.32 1.05
CA LEU A 11 -14.43 -10.51 1.52
C LEU A 11 -15.63 -11.36 1.92
N ALA A 12 -15.71 -12.62 1.40
CA ALA A 12 -16.78 -13.53 1.79
C ALA A 12 -16.59 -14.09 3.19
N ASP A 13 -15.34 -14.28 3.61
CA ASP A 13 -14.98 -14.67 4.98
C ASP A 13 -15.07 -13.48 5.96
N MET A 14 -14.48 -12.35 5.58
CA MET A 14 -14.41 -11.16 6.42
C MET A 14 -15.75 -10.46 6.64
N GLN A 15 -16.70 -10.58 5.71
CA GLN A 15 -18.03 -9.96 5.73
C GLN A 15 -18.05 -8.47 6.14
N PRO A 16 -17.15 -7.60 5.63
CA PRO A 16 -17.18 -6.19 5.99
C PRO A 16 -18.42 -5.52 5.39
N ASP A 17 -18.98 -4.51 6.06
CA ASP A 17 -20.05 -3.68 5.47
C ASP A 17 -19.53 -2.92 4.25
N PHE A 18 -18.29 -2.40 4.33
CA PHE A 18 -17.63 -1.66 3.26
C PHE A 18 -16.16 -2.06 3.15
N TYR A 19 -15.68 -2.13 1.91
CA TYR A 19 -14.25 -2.26 1.65
C TYR A 19 -13.87 -1.38 0.46
N SER A 20 -12.78 -0.63 0.58
CA SER A 20 -12.28 0.22 -0.49
C SER A 20 -10.78 0.04 -0.71
N GLY A 21 -10.35 0.21 -1.96
CA GLY A 21 -8.95 0.10 -2.34
C GLY A 21 -8.59 1.02 -3.48
N SER A 22 -7.35 1.51 -3.50
CA SER A 22 -6.83 2.39 -4.56
C SER A 22 -6.07 1.59 -5.60
N ALA A 23 -6.34 1.84 -6.89
CA ALA A 23 -5.66 1.16 -8.00
C ALA A 23 -4.18 1.51 -8.10
N HIS A 24 -3.81 2.78 -7.85
CA HIS A 24 -2.48 3.34 -8.06
C HIS A 24 -1.43 2.98 -6.98
N LYS A 25 -1.75 2.06 -6.08
CA LYS A 25 -0.82 1.59 -5.04
C LYS A 25 -0.35 0.17 -5.36
N TRP A 26 -0.68 -0.77 -4.49
CA TRP A 26 -0.26 -2.16 -4.62
C TRP A 26 -0.79 -2.89 -5.87
N PRO A 27 -1.99 -2.57 -6.40
CA PRO A 27 -2.45 -3.15 -7.65
C PRO A 27 -1.63 -2.76 -8.89
N CYS A 28 -0.76 -1.74 -8.83
CA CYS A 28 -0.04 -1.20 -9.98
C CYS A 28 -0.95 -0.62 -11.08
N GLY A 29 -2.16 -0.22 -10.73
CA GLY A 29 -3.11 0.38 -11.65
C GLY A 29 -2.96 1.90 -11.78
N PRO A 30 -3.77 2.54 -12.62
CA PRO A 30 -3.72 3.98 -12.84
C PRO A 30 -4.21 4.79 -11.64
N LYS A 31 -3.88 6.06 -11.63
CA LYS A 31 -4.40 7.02 -10.66
C LYS A 31 -5.91 7.24 -10.84
N GLU A 32 -6.53 7.76 -9.79
CA GLU A 32 -7.96 8.13 -9.74
C GLU A 32 -8.94 6.99 -9.96
N ASN A 33 -8.45 5.76 -9.88
CA ASN A 33 -9.24 4.54 -9.91
C ASN A 33 -9.11 3.75 -8.60
N GLY A 34 -10.11 2.94 -8.35
CA GLY A 34 -10.15 2.07 -7.18
C GLY A 34 -11.40 1.21 -7.16
N VAL A 35 -11.57 0.50 -6.06
CA VAL A 35 -12.75 -0.34 -5.82
C VAL A 35 -13.50 0.14 -4.59
N LEU A 36 -14.81 0.03 -4.65
CA LEU A 36 -15.71 0.12 -3.51
C LEU A 36 -16.56 -1.15 -3.48
N TYR A 37 -16.38 -1.96 -2.46
CA TYR A 37 -17.28 -3.07 -2.14
C TYR A 37 -18.27 -2.61 -1.08
N ILE A 38 -19.54 -2.98 -1.27
CA ILE A 38 -20.62 -2.70 -0.33
C ILE A 38 -21.35 -4.02 -0.10
N ASN A 39 -21.34 -4.49 1.13
CA ASN A 39 -22.04 -5.70 1.52
C ASN A 39 -23.54 -5.57 1.20
N LYS A 40 -24.16 -6.64 0.71
CA LYS A 40 -25.57 -6.64 0.38
C LYS A 40 -26.46 -6.14 1.51
N ASN A 41 -26.15 -6.50 2.74
CA ASN A 41 -26.90 -6.09 3.95
C ASN A 41 -26.71 -4.61 4.32
N ALA A 42 -25.69 -3.94 3.76
CA ALA A 42 -25.42 -2.53 3.98
C ALA A 42 -26.00 -1.62 2.88
N GLN A 43 -26.37 -2.17 1.73
CA GLN A 43 -26.79 -1.38 0.56
C GLN A 43 -28.01 -0.50 0.81
N SER A 44 -28.95 -0.95 1.63
CA SER A 44 -30.14 -0.17 2.00
C SER A 44 -29.88 0.98 2.98
N LYS A 45 -28.70 1.01 3.59
CA LYS A 45 -28.33 1.98 4.62
C LYS A 45 -27.51 3.16 4.07
N ILE A 46 -27.23 3.17 2.78
CA ILE A 46 -26.35 4.17 2.15
C ILE A 46 -27.04 4.89 1.01
N TRP A 47 -26.56 6.10 0.75
CA TRP A 47 -27.08 6.96 -0.28
C TRP A 47 -25.94 7.43 -1.18
N ALA A 48 -26.22 7.61 -2.47
CA ALA A 48 -25.28 8.26 -3.36
C ALA A 48 -25.16 9.73 -3.00
N SER A 49 -23.94 10.21 -2.79
CA SER A 49 -23.66 11.62 -2.54
C SER A 49 -23.73 12.47 -3.82
N ILE A 50 -23.62 11.85 -4.98
CA ILE A 50 -23.72 12.48 -6.30
C ILE A 50 -24.87 11.79 -7.05
N PHE A 51 -25.84 12.59 -7.46
CA PHE A 51 -26.96 12.11 -8.26
C PHE A 51 -26.61 12.15 -9.75
N SER A 52 -26.81 11.02 -10.42
CA SER A 52 -26.67 10.92 -11.86
C SER A 52 -27.80 11.67 -12.58
N ALA A 53 -27.52 12.10 -13.82
CA ALA A 53 -28.53 12.58 -14.77
C ALA A 53 -29.55 11.51 -15.19
N TYR A 54 -29.35 10.27 -14.77
CA TYR A 54 -30.20 9.12 -15.13
C TYR A 54 -30.85 8.52 -13.87
N PRO A 55 -31.87 9.16 -13.31
CA PRO A 55 -32.57 8.66 -12.14
C PRO A 55 -33.24 7.31 -12.44
N GLY A 56 -33.45 6.51 -11.41
CA GLY A 56 -34.12 5.20 -11.52
C GLY A 56 -33.25 4.03 -11.91
N ARG A 57 -31.94 4.19 -12.04
CA ARG A 57 -31.00 3.07 -12.19
C ARG A 57 -30.92 2.27 -10.88
N VAL A 58 -31.02 0.96 -11.00
CA VAL A 58 -31.01 0.03 -9.87
C VAL A 58 -29.67 -0.70 -9.78
N GLY A 59 -29.24 -0.94 -8.55
CA GLY A 59 -28.00 -1.65 -8.26
C GLY A 59 -26.86 -0.72 -7.84
N VAL A 60 -25.94 -1.24 -7.02
CA VAL A 60 -24.85 -0.48 -6.39
C VAL A 60 -24.02 0.24 -7.44
N SER A 61 -23.52 -0.47 -8.44
CA SER A 61 -22.69 0.12 -9.50
C SER A 61 -23.41 1.25 -10.23
N LYS A 62 -24.65 1.04 -10.64
CA LYS A 62 -25.43 2.06 -11.38
C LYS A 62 -25.74 3.29 -10.53
N THR A 63 -25.94 3.10 -9.23
CA THR A 63 -26.27 4.18 -8.30
C THR A 63 -25.04 5.01 -7.92
N PHE A 64 -23.91 4.35 -7.65
CA PHE A 64 -22.69 5.01 -7.12
C PHE A 64 -21.66 5.37 -8.20
N GLU A 65 -21.74 4.79 -9.39
CA GLU A 65 -20.86 5.08 -10.51
C GLU A 65 -21.49 5.98 -11.60
N GLY A 66 -22.77 6.23 -11.52
CA GLY A 66 -23.53 6.95 -12.54
C GLY A 66 -23.41 8.48 -12.45
N PHE A 67 -22.23 9.04 -12.20
CA PHE A 67 -22.01 10.48 -12.03
C PHE A 67 -21.40 11.19 -13.26
N GLY A 68 -21.70 10.69 -14.45
CA GLY A 68 -21.31 11.31 -15.72
C GLY A 68 -20.27 10.49 -16.49
N GLN A 69 -19.51 11.20 -17.32
CA GLN A 69 -18.46 10.57 -18.15
C GLN A 69 -17.29 10.11 -17.28
N ARG A 70 -16.68 9.01 -17.72
CA ARG A 70 -15.56 8.36 -17.02
C ARG A 70 -14.33 8.33 -17.93
N ASP A 71 -13.18 8.18 -17.33
CA ASP A 71 -11.95 7.85 -18.05
C ASP A 71 -11.92 6.35 -18.33
N GLU A 72 -12.58 5.93 -19.45
CA GLU A 72 -12.62 4.53 -19.86
C GLU A 72 -11.23 3.94 -20.10
N PRO A 73 -10.25 4.65 -20.73
CA PRO A 73 -8.89 4.15 -20.85
C PRO A 73 -8.26 3.77 -19.52
N ALA A 74 -8.43 4.59 -18.47
CA ALA A 74 -7.92 4.30 -17.13
C ALA A 74 -8.66 3.12 -16.49
N MET A 75 -9.96 2.96 -16.74
CA MET A 75 -10.71 1.78 -16.25
C MET A 75 -10.25 0.48 -16.92
N ILE A 76 -9.98 0.51 -18.23
CA ILE A 76 -9.42 -0.63 -18.97
C ILE A 76 -8.02 -0.96 -18.44
N ALA A 77 -7.15 0.03 -18.30
CA ALA A 77 -5.81 -0.14 -17.74
C ALA A 77 -5.84 -0.71 -16.32
N PHE A 78 -6.85 -0.36 -15.51
CA PHE A 78 -7.03 -0.98 -14.20
C PHE A 78 -7.42 -2.45 -14.30
N GLY A 79 -8.28 -2.82 -15.24
CA GLY A 79 -8.61 -4.22 -15.54
C GLY A 79 -7.36 -5.04 -15.91
N GLU A 80 -6.47 -4.48 -16.75
CA GLU A 80 -5.19 -5.11 -17.10
C GLU A 80 -4.26 -5.26 -15.89
N ALA A 81 -4.19 -4.27 -15.01
CA ALA A 81 -3.41 -4.37 -13.78
C ALA A 81 -3.91 -5.50 -12.86
N LEU A 82 -5.22 -5.68 -12.74
CA LEU A 82 -5.81 -6.78 -11.98
C LEU A 82 -5.55 -8.14 -12.64
N THR A 83 -5.60 -8.20 -13.98
CA THR A 83 -5.24 -9.38 -14.74
C THR A 83 -3.77 -9.76 -14.52
N PHE A 84 -2.88 -8.79 -14.53
CA PHE A 84 -1.46 -8.98 -14.22
C PHE A 84 -1.25 -9.56 -12.82
N GLN A 85 -1.89 -8.99 -11.80
CA GLN A 85 -1.81 -9.51 -10.43
C GLN A 85 -2.39 -10.91 -10.30
N THR A 86 -3.48 -11.21 -11.00
CA THR A 86 -4.10 -12.54 -11.00
C THR A 86 -3.14 -13.59 -11.57
N LYS A 87 -2.38 -13.25 -12.62
CA LYS A 87 -1.35 -14.15 -13.20
C LYS A 87 -0.21 -14.46 -12.22
N ILE A 88 0.17 -13.50 -11.36
CA ILE A 88 1.16 -13.72 -10.30
C ILE A 88 0.56 -14.54 -9.16
N GLY A 89 -0.68 -14.25 -8.79
CA GLY A 89 -1.40 -14.83 -7.68
C GLY A 89 -1.29 -14.01 -6.38
N ARG A 90 -2.43 -13.74 -5.77
CA ARG A 90 -2.52 -12.86 -4.58
C ARG A 90 -1.70 -13.37 -3.40
N ALA A 91 -1.76 -14.66 -3.13
CA ALA A 91 -0.97 -15.30 -2.06
C ALA A 91 0.54 -15.16 -2.29
N GLN A 92 1.01 -15.23 -3.55
CA GLN A 92 2.42 -15.05 -3.89
C GLN A 92 2.86 -13.60 -3.71
N ILE A 93 2.02 -12.62 -4.08
CA ILE A 93 2.28 -11.19 -3.87
C ILE A 93 2.42 -10.90 -2.37
N GLU A 94 1.50 -11.39 -1.55
CA GLU A 94 1.55 -11.21 -0.10
C GLU A 94 2.80 -11.87 0.50
N LYS A 95 3.06 -13.13 0.16
CA LYS A 95 4.25 -13.87 0.63
C LYS A 95 5.53 -13.11 0.31
N ARG A 96 5.70 -12.67 -0.95
CA ARG A 96 6.89 -11.92 -1.37
C ARG A 96 7.02 -10.60 -0.64
N SER A 97 5.93 -9.88 -0.45
CA SER A 97 5.93 -8.59 0.24
C SER A 97 6.32 -8.73 1.72
N ARG A 98 5.85 -9.79 2.39
CA ARG A 98 6.27 -10.12 3.75
C ARG A 98 7.74 -10.50 3.83
N GLU A 99 8.23 -11.33 2.92
CA GLU A 99 9.64 -11.74 2.84
C GLU A 99 10.57 -10.51 2.78
N LEU A 100 10.34 -9.61 1.84
CA LEU A 100 11.14 -8.39 1.67
C LEU A 100 11.10 -7.49 2.92
N THR A 101 9.92 -7.32 3.50
CA THR A 101 9.75 -6.47 4.69
C THR A 101 10.42 -7.07 5.91
N GLN A 102 10.32 -8.37 6.12
CA GLN A 102 10.97 -9.04 7.25
C GLN A 102 12.51 -9.03 7.11
N ALA A 103 13.03 -9.24 5.90
CA ALA A 103 14.47 -9.14 5.63
C ALA A 103 14.98 -7.71 5.90
N LEU A 104 14.26 -6.70 5.41
CA LEU A 104 14.59 -5.30 5.66
C LEU A 104 14.56 -4.97 7.15
N MET A 105 13.54 -5.40 7.87
CA MET A 105 13.42 -5.21 9.32
C MET A 105 14.58 -5.89 10.06
N ALA A 106 14.91 -7.12 9.69
CA ALA A 106 16.02 -7.85 10.30
C ALA A 106 17.37 -7.16 10.08
N GLY A 107 17.60 -6.60 8.89
CA GLY A 107 18.79 -5.82 8.58
C GLY A 107 18.87 -4.53 9.39
N LEU A 108 17.78 -3.75 9.43
CA LEU A 108 17.73 -2.47 10.16
C LEU A 108 17.86 -2.64 11.68
N LYS A 109 17.33 -3.71 12.25
CA LYS A 109 17.48 -4.02 13.69
C LYS A 109 18.93 -4.21 14.14
N LYS A 110 19.85 -4.51 13.23
CA LYS A 110 21.28 -4.69 13.52
C LYS A 110 22.08 -3.38 13.52
N ILE A 111 21.41 -2.25 13.24
CA ILE A 111 22.04 -0.92 13.23
C ILE A 111 21.76 -0.25 14.57
N ASP A 112 22.81 0.13 15.28
CA ASP A 112 22.69 0.79 16.56
C ASP A 112 21.88 2.09 16.45
N GLY A 113 21.02 2.35 17.43
CA GLY A 113 20.17 3.53 17.47
C GLY A 113 18.91 3.44 16.60
N VAL A 114 18.71 2.39 15.81
CA VAL A 114 17.43 2.20 15.07
C VAL A 114 16.35 1.68 16.00
N LYS A 115 15.22 2.39 16.02
CA LYS A 115 13.99 1.95 16.73
C LYS A 115 12.90 1.60 15.74
N ILE A 116 12.52 0.33 15.67
CA ILE A 116 11.45 -0.14 14.78
C ILE A 116 10.09 0.11 15.42
N TRP A 117 9.17 0.73 14.64
CA TRP A 117 7.79 0.97 15.05
C TRP A 117 6.82 -0.12 14.57
N THR A 118 7.14 -0.74 13.43
CA THR A 118 6.33 -1.82 12.86
C THR A 118 6.45 -3.06 13.73
N SER A 119 5.34 -3.76 13.94
CA SER A 119 5.32 -4.99 14.71
C SER A 119 6.32 -6.01 14.13
N PRO A 120 7.12 -6.68 14.98
CA PRO A 120 8.00 -7.75 14.55
C PRO A 120 7.22 -9.04 14.19
N ASP A 121 5.97 -9.14 14.62
CA ASP A 121 5.09 -10.26 14.30
C ASP A 121 4.71 -10.22 12.79
N PRO A 122 5.10 -11.26 12.02
CA PRO A 122 4.82 -11.31 10.59
C PRO A 122 3.31 -11.31 10.27
N SER A 123 2.47 -11.77 11.18
CA SER A 123 1.01 -11.77 10.98
C SER A 123 0.42 -10.36 11.01
N ARG A 124 1.11 -9.40 11.63
CA ARG A 124 0.67 -8.04 11.87
C ARG A 124 1.32 -6.99 10.98
N SER A 125 2.19 -7.41 10.06
CA SER A 125 2.86 -6.51 9.12
C SER A 125 3.06 -7.20 7.77
N VAL A 126 2.90 -6.46 6.67
CA VAL A 126 3.07 -7.02 5.32
C VAL A 126 4.20 -6.30 4.57
N ALA A 127 3.96 -5.09 4.11
CA ALA A 127 4.86 -4.40 3.18
C ALA A 127 5.18 -2.95 3.60
N VAL A 128 4.84 -2.57 4.81
CA VAL A 128 5.11 -1.22 5.33
C VAL A 128 5.96 -1.32 6.58
N LEU A 129 7.17 -0.83 6.49
CA LEU A 129 8.12 -0.77 7.61
C LEU A 129 8.34 0.67 8.02
N SER A 130 8.07 0.98 9.28
CA SER A 130 8.29 2.29 9.88
C SER A 130 9.28 2.18 11.03
N PHE A 131 10.24 3.11 11.05
CA PHE A 131 11.30 3.13 12.06
C PHE A 131 11.85 4.54 12.29
N GLN A 132 12.45 4.75 13.44
CA GLN A 132 13.20 5.96 13.78
C GLN A 132 14.70 5.69 13.59
N PRO A 133 15.42 6.50 12.80
CA PRO A 133 16.86 6.38 12.57
C PRO A 133 17.63 7.20 13.60
N GLY A 134 17.62 6.79 14.87
CA GLY A 134 18.27 7.53 15.94
C GLY A 134 17.78 8.97 16.03
N ASN A 135 18.73 9.92 16.15
CA ASN A 135 18.46 11.35 16.23
C ASN A 135 18.66 12.08 14.88
N LEU A 136 18.78 11.35 13.78
CA LEU A 136 18.97 11.96 12.47
C LEU A 136 17.77 12.81 12.04
N ASP A 137 18.06 13.93 11.37
CA ASP A 137 17.02 14.70 10.68
C ASP A 137 16.45 13.85 9.52
N VAL A 138 15.22 13.38 9.70
CA VAL A 138 14.57 12.48 8.76
C VAL A 138 14.32 13.09 7.38
N ARG A 139 14.19 14.41 7.27
CA ARG A 139 14.03 15.10 5.99
C ARG A 139 15.34 15.12 5.21
N LYS A 140 16.44 15.49 5.89
CA LYS A 140 17.79 15.47 5.29
C LYS A 140 18.18 14.04 4.90
N LEU A 141 17.91 13.07 5.78
CA LEU A 141 18.17 11.67 5.50
C LEU A 141 17.37 11.15 4.29
N SER A 142 16.07 11.44 4.24
CA SER A 142 15.22 11.05 3.11
C SER A 142 15.72 11.62 1.78
N LEU A 143 16.13 12.90 1.78
CA LEU A 143 16.70 13.55 0.60
C LEU A 143 18.03 12.91 0.17
N ALA A 144 18.92 12.61 1.13
CA ALA A 144 20.19 11.96 0.86
C ALA A 144 20.01 10.55 0.31
N LEU A 145 19.13 9.74 0.91
CA LEU A 145 18.76 8.41 0.42
C LEU A 145 18.26 8.45 -1.04
N TYR A 146 17.40 9.44 -1.35
CA TYR A 146 16.87 9.58 -2.70
C TYR A 146 17.94 10.01 -3.71
N GLN A 147 18.69 11.06 -3.39
CA GLN A 147 19.63 11.67 -4.34
C GLN A 147 20.91 10.84 -4.53
N LYS A 148 21.47 10.31 -3.43
CA LYS A 148 22.78 9.64 -3.45
C LYS A 148 22.67 8.12 -3.60
N ASP A 149 21.66 7.52 -2.98
CA ASP A 149 21.53 6.05 -2.94
C ASP A 149 20.36 5.53 -3.79
N ARG A 150 19.56 6.42 -4.42
CA ARG A 150 18.40 6.08 -5.25
C ARG A 150 17.34 5.26 -4.49
N ILE A 151 17.15 5.57 -3.22
CA ILE A 151 16.18 4.92 -2.35
C ILE A 151 15.06 5.90 -2.03
N GLY A 152 13.87 5.61 -2.54
CA GLY A 152 12.64 6.35 -2.21
C GLY A 152 12.10 5.93 -0.85
N CYS A 153 11.80 6.90 0.01
CA CYS A 153 11.14 6.66 1.29
C CYS A 153 10.20 7.81 1.63
N ALA A 154 9.29 7.59 2.59
CA ALA A 154 8.45 8.65 3.12
C ALA A 154 8.91 9.03 4.54
N THR A 155 8.96 10.33 4.81
CA THR A 155 9.18 10.84 6.17
C THR A 155 7.87 10.75 6.97
N ARG A 156 7.99 10.42 8.25
CA ARG A 156 6.90 10.52 9.21
C ARG A 156 7.19 11.62 10.20
N GLY A 157 6.33 12.62 10.21
CA GLY A 157 6.29 13.65 11.25
C GLY A 157 5.36 13.22 12.38
N GLY A 158 5.35 14.03 13.47
CA GLY A 158 4.52 13.82 14.64
C GLY A 158 5.30 13.33 15.84
N GLN A 159 4.72 13.47 17.05
CA GLN A 159 5.41 13.18 18.30
C GLN A 159 5.45 11.69 18.63
N ASP A 160 4.43 10.92 18.22
CA ASP A 160 4.28 9.54 18.69
C ASP A 160 5.21 8.54 18.03
N ARG A 161 5.47 8.67 16.73
CA ARG A 161 6.28 7.72 15.95
C ARG A 161 7.00 8.42 14.79
N PRO A 162 7.90 9.36 15.10
CA PRO A 162 8.66 10.03 14.04
C PRO A 162 9.61 9.06 13.35
N GLY A 163 10.00 9.38 12.13
CA GLY A 163 11.00 8.58 11.44
C GLY A 163 10.76 8.45 9.94
N ILE A 164 11.16 7.32 9.41
CA ILE A 164 11.07 6.96 8.00
C ILE A 164 10.14 5.77 7.83
N ARG A 165 9.41 5.78 6.72
CA ARG A 165 8.62 4.64 6.24
C ARG A 165 9.21 4.13 4.92
N LEU A 166 9.55 2.87 4.89
CA LEU A 166 9.89 2.11 3.69
C LEU A 166 8.72 1.20 3.32
N SER A 167 8.50 1.03 2.02
CA SER A 167 7.38 0.25 1.51
C SER A 167 7.86 -0.60 0.32
N PRO A 168 8.58 -1.71 0.58
CA PRO A 168 9.04 -2.59 -0.48
C PRO A 168 7.83 -3.22 -1.18
N HIS A 169 7.85 -3.19 -2.50
CA HIS A 169 6.82 -3.79 -3.34
C HIS A 169 7.27 -5.16 -3.82
N PHE A 170 6.36 -6.04 -4.22
CA PHE A 170 6.68 -7.40 -4.64
C PHE A 170 7.73 -7.49 -5.77
N TYR A 171 7.88 -6.44 -6.58
CA TYR A 171 8.88 -6.37 -7.65
C TYR A 171 10.27 -5.95 -7.17
N ASN A 172 10.43 -5.53 -5.91
CA ASN A 172 11.77 -5.29 -5.37
C ASN A 172 12.54 -6.60 -5.17
N THR A 173 13.86 -6.49 -5.18
CA THR A 173 14.78 -7.61 -5.02
C THR A 173 15.38 -7.64 -3.62
N MET A 174 16.00 -8.77 -3.24
CA MET A 174 16.80 -8.82 -2.01
C MET A 174 18.01 -7.90 -2.08
N ALA A 175 18.59 -7.68 -3.27
CA ALA A 175 19.66 -6.70 -3.48
C ALA A 175 19.21 -5.27 -3.15
N ASP A 176 17.93 -4.91 -3.40
CA ASP A 176 17.39 -3.62 -2.98
C ASP A 176 17.29 -3.51 -1.46
N VAL A 177 16.95 -4.61 -0.78
CA VAL A 177 16.94 -4.69 0.68
C VAL A 177 18.35 -4.49 1.23
N ASP A 178 19.33 -5.22 0.71
CA ASP A 178 20.74 -5.14 1.15
C ASP A 178 21.31 -3.74 0.91
N ARG A 179 21.05 -3.15 -0.25
CA ARG A 179 21.44 -1.77 -0.56
C ARG A 179 20.82 -0.76 0.41
N THR A 180 19.57 -0.96 0.77
CA THR A 180 18.86 -0.06 1.70
C THR A 180 19.46 -0.17 3.11
N VAL A 181 19.73 -1.37 3.59
CA VAL A 181 20.37 -1.61 4.89
C VAL A 181 21.77 -1.01 4.92
N ALA A 182 22.57 -1.21 3.85
CA ALA A 182 23.91 -0.65 3.73
C ALA A 182 23.90 0.90 3.74
N ALA A 183 22.97 1.50 2.99
CA ALA A 183 22.81 2.96 3.01
C ALA A 183 22.42 3.49 4.39
N MET A 184 21.49 2.83 5.06
CA MET A 184 21.12 3.22 6.43
C MET A 184 22.29 3.10 7.40
N LYS A 185 23.07 2.01 7.34
CA LYS A 185 24.28 1.84 8.16
C LYS A 185 25.29 2.97 7.94
N LYS A 186 25.52 3.34 6.68
CA LYS A 186 26.43 4.45 6.28
C LYS A 186 26.03 5.80 6.90
N TYR A 187 24.73 6.10 7.00
CA TYR A 187 24.26 7.38 7.55
C TYR A 187 24.13 7.36 9.07
N MET A 188 24.15 6.20 9.70
CA MET A 188 24.04 6.07 11.16
C MET A 188 25.37 5.76 11.84
N SER A 189 26.43 5.43 11.08
CA SER A 189 27.81 5.43 11.57
C SER A 189 28.35 6.87 11.60
#